data_89747f341e7decb43acb1f1d745ac852
#
_entry.id   89747f341e7decb43acb1f1d745ac852
#
_cell.length_a   1.000
_cell.length_b   1.000
_cell.length_c   1.000
_cell.angle_alpha   90.00
_cell.angle_beta   90.00
_cell.angle_gamma   90.00
#
_symmetry.space_group_name_H-M   'P 1'
#
loop_
_entity.id
_entity.type
_entity.pdbx_description
1 polymer ?
#
loop_
_entity_poly.entity_id
_entity_poly.type
_entity_poly.pdbx_seq_one_letter_code
_entity_poly.pdbx_strand_id
1 'polypeptide(L)'
;VMTKPKQTHYRIDLKSNSVSSLHFPFSTWSKMTRQVLSSQSQELLSRSPHQGCESLRRAICSHLYAFCGMNISPDQVIIGAGSEYLYNLVIQLLGRDQIYALENPGHHSISQVYHINHVNYHYISLDQQGIDIKALRKSQAQIVHISPAHHFPTGITMPIQRRLELLQWAEESYRYIIEDDYDSEFRMRGKPLSPLFQIDQNEHVIYMNTFSKTLAPSFRISYMILPPHLVQIFQQKLGFYTCSVSSFEQIILAEFIQNHHFEKHINRMRNYYKSIRDEFLLQLSQSPLYKQITITEENSGLHFLLHFSLSYSDDFILKRAQDLGINMSMLSQFYDQPFDSHTIVINYSGLSIEDIPLAVQLLCQLLME
;
A
#
# COMPACT_ATOMS: atom_id res chain seq x y z
N VAL A 1 31.30 -14.89 -7.63
CA VAL A 1 31.57 -13.85 -6.61
C VAL A 1 30.46 -12.83 -6.77
N MET A 2 29.45 -12.84 -5.88
CA MET A 2 28.40 -11.82 -5.86
C MET A 2 29.07 -10.51 -5.43
N THR A 3 29.17 -9.56 -6.34
CA THR A 3 29.55 -8.19 -6.00
C THR A 3 28.43 -7.59 -5.15
N LYS A 4 28.73 -7.17 -3.93
CA LYS A 4 27.80 -6.39 -3.10
C LYS A 4 27.30 -5.21 -3.97
N PRO A 5 25.98 -4.97 -4.06
CA PRO A 5 25.49 -3.79 -4.75
C PRO A 5 26.17 -2.56 -4.12
N LYS A 6 26.78 -1.70 -4.94
CA LYS A 6 27.31 -0.42 -4.47
C LYS A 6 26.13 0.34 -3.83
N GLN A 7 26.22 0.62 -2.55
CA GLN A 7 25.29 1.51 -1.86
C GLN A 7 25.49 2.90 -2.48
N THR A 8 24.61 3.27 -3.39
CA THR A 8 24.60 4.61 -3.98
C THR A 8 24.07 5.56 -2.91
N HIS A 9 24.91 6.43 -2.38
CA HIS A 9 24.48 7.48 -1.47
C HIS A 9 23.82 8.58 -2.29
N TYR A 10 22.48 8.63 -2.23
CA TYR A 10 21.71 9.73 -2.79
C TYR A 10 21.72 10.93 -1.85
N ARG A 11 21.67 12.13 -2.42
CA ARG A 11 21.53 13.39 -1.68
C ARG A 11 20.09 13.58 -1.21
N ILE A 12 19.15 13.18 -2.05
CA ILE A 12 17.70 13.20 -1.79
C ILE A 12 17.07 11.90 -2.31
N ASP A 13 16.16 11.34 -1.53
CA ASP A 13 15.38 10.17 -1.90
C ASP A 13 13.88 10.53 -2.03
N LEU A 14 13.41 10.58 -3.28
CA LEU A 14 12.01 10.83 -3.66
C LEU A 14 11.29 9.54 -4.11
N LYS A 15 11.97 8.40 -4.02
CA LYS A 15 11.46 7.09 -4.46
C LYS A 15 11.05 6.21 -3.30
N SER A 16 11.86 6.17 -2.26
CA SER A 16 11.67 5.24 -1.15
C SER A 16 10.44 5.60 -0.34
N ASN A 17 9.56 4.64 -0.20
CA ASN A 17 8.38 4.75 0.64
C ASN A 17 8.76 4.35 2.07
N SER A 18 9.75 5.05 2.64
CA SER A 18 10.24 4.81 3.99
C SER A 18 9.38 5.51 5.04
N VAL A 19 9.34 4.94 6.23
CA VAL A 19 8.71 5.57 7.39
C VAL A 19 9.80 6.25 8.23
N SER A 20 9.58 7.51 8.62
CA SER A 20 10.52 8.23 9.46
C SER A 20 10.68 7.54 10.81
N SER A 21 11.90 7.05 11.08
CA SER A 21 12.24 6.41 12.37
C SER A 21 12.16 7.37 13.57
N LEU A 22 12.25 8.67 13.32
CA LEU A 22 12.21 9.73 14.35
C LEU A 22 10.87 9.79 15.09
N HIS A 23 9.80 9.35 14.41
CA HIS A 23 8.44 9.46 14.94
C HIS A 23 7.87 8.12 15.46
N PHE A 24 8.62 7.02 15.34
CA PHE A 24 8.19 5.76 15.92
C PHE A 24 8.21 5.84 17.46
N PRO A 25 7.16 5.43 18.17
CA PRO A 25 7.05 5.58 19.63
C PRO A 25 7.84 4.51 20.40
N PHE A 26 9.16 4.48 20.25
CA PHE A 26 10.05 3.46 20.83
C PHE A 26 9.86 3.26 22.34
N SER A 27 9.69 4.33 23.11
CA SER A 27 9.49 4.23 24.56
C SER A 27 8.20 3.51 24.91
N THR A 28 7.10 3.83 24.23
CA THR A 28 5.81 3.15 24.39
C THR A 28 5.89 1.70 23.97
N TRP A 29 6.45 1.44 22.79
CA TRP A 29 6.65 0.09 22.27
C TRP A 29 7.48 -0.78 23.22
N SER A 30 8.60 -0.27 23.72
CA SER A 30 9.46 -0.97 24.70
C SER A 30 8.75 -1.25 26.03
N LYS A 31 7.91 -0.32 26.51
CA LYS A 31 7.09 -0.54 27.70
C LYS A 31 6.08 -1.67 27.49
N MET A 32 5.36 -1.64 26.36
CA MET A 32 4.40 -2.68 25.99
C MET A 32 5.08 -4.04 25.86
N THR A 33 6.22 -4.12 25.19
CA THR A 33 7.01 -5.34 25.04
C THR A 33 7.34 -5.95 26.41
N ARG A 34 7.85 -5.14 27.35
CA ARG A 34 8.16 -5.63 28.71
C ARG A 34 6.93 -6.10 29.45
N GLN A 35 5.81 -5.40 29.33
CA GLN A 35 4.55 -5.79 29.95
C GLN A 35 4.07 -7.14 29.43
N VAL A 36 4.03 -7.33 28.10
CA VAL A 36 3.63 -8.59 27.46
C VAL A 36 4.52 -9.75 27.88
N LEU A 37 5.84 -9.57 27.89
CA LEU A 37 6.80 -10.60 28.30
C LEU A 37 6.62 -11.01 29.78
N SER A 38 6.15 -10.09 30.64
CA SER A 38 5.95 -10.36 32.07
C SER A 38 4.62 -11.04 32.37
N SER A 39 3.58 -10.82 31.57
CA SER A 39 2.20 -11.21 31.89
C SER A 39 1.65 -12.40 31.09
N GLN A 40 2.21 -12.69 29.89
CA GLN A 40 1.63 -13.63 28.94
C GLN A 40 2.59 -14.74 28.50
N SER A 41 3.49 -15.17 29.36
CA SER A 41 4.59 -16.09 29.04
C SER A 41 4.13 -17.42 28.41
N GLN A 42 3.00 -17.97 28.79
CA GLN A 42 2.50 -19.25 28.27
C GLN A 42 1.94 -19.08 26.84
N GLU A 43 1.17 -18.02 26.58
CA GLU A 43 0.61 -17.72 25.24
C GLU A 43 1.70 -17.40 24.23
N LEU A 44 2.73 -16.65 24.66
CA LEU A 44 3.88 -16.30 23.84
C LEU A 44 4.67 -17.51 23.33
N LEU A 45 4.75 -18.58 24.12
CA LEU A 45 5.46 -19.81 23.77
C LEU A 45 4.59 -20.83 23.03
N SER A 46 3.31 -20.55 22.88
CA SER A 46 2.39 -21.42 22.16
C SER A 46 2.53 -21.23 20.64
N ARG A 47 2.22 -22.29 19.90
CA ARG A 47 2.16 -22.22 18.43
C ARG A 47 1.08 -21.23 17.99
N SER A 48 1.44 -20.28 17.14
CA SER A 48 0.46 -19.34 16.57
C SER A 48 -0.60 -20.08 15.76
N PRO A 49 -1.91 -19.80 15.95
CA PRO A 49 -2.97 -20.33 15.10
C PRO A 49 -2.72 -19.98 13.62
N HIS A 50 -3.27 -20.78 12.71
CA HIS A 50 -3.11 -20.55 11.26
C HIS A 50 -3.59 -19.18 10.79
N GLN A 51 -4.63 -18.61 11.41
CA GLN A 51 -5.13 -17.27 11.14
C GLN A 51 -4.37 -16.16 11.88
N GLY A 52 -3.47 -16.51 12.79
CA GLY A 52 -2.83 -15.57 13.73
C GLY A 52 -3.52 -15.50 15.08
N CYS A 53 -2.87 -14.82 16.05
CA CYS A 53 -3.36 -14.68 17.43
C CYS A 53 -4.73 -13.99 17.47
N GLU A 54 -5.65 -14.53 18.26
CA GLU A 54 -7.01 -13.99 18.37
C GLU A 54 -7.00 -12.55 18.92
N SER A 55 -6.11 -12.26 19.86
CA SER A 55 -5.92 -10.91 20.41
C SER A 55 -5.67 -9.86 19.31
N LEU A 56 -4.78 -10.15 18.35
CA LEU A 56 -4.51 -9.22 17.24
C LEU A 56 -5.68 -9.16 16.25
N ARG A 57 -6.30 -10.28 15.93
CA ARG A 57 -7.46 -10.30 15.03
C ARG A 57 -8.63 -9.46 15.59
N ARG A 58 -8.91 -9.56 16.90
CA ARG A 58 -9.90 -8.71 17.58
C ARG A 58 -9.51 -7.24 17.61
N ALA A 59 -8.23 -6.93 17.84
CA ALA A 59 -7.73 -5.56 17.82
C ALA A 59 -7.88 -4.92 16.42
N ILE A 60 -7.59 -5.67 15.34
CA ILE A 60 -7.81 -5.24 13.97
C ILE A 60 -9.30 -4.95 13.71
N CYS A 61 -10.21 -5.84 14.11
CA CYS A 61 -11.65 -5.62 13.97
C CYS A 61 -12.10 -4.32 14.65
N SER A 62 -11.67 -4.10 15.90
CA SER A 62 -11.99 -2.88 16.64
C SER A 62 -11.44 -1.62 15.98
N HIS A 63 -10.20 -1.70 15.48
CA HIS A 63 -9.59 -0.59 14.74
C HIS A 63 -10.36 -0.24 13.46
N LEU A 64 -10.68 -1.22 12.62
CA LEU A 64 -11.38 -1.00 11.37
C LEU A 64 -12.82 -0.51 11.58
N TYR A 65 -13.49 -0.98 12.63
CA TYR A 65 -14.78 -0.45 13.03
C TYR A 65 -14.71 1.03 13.41
N ALA A 66 -13.74 1.41 14.23
CA ALA A 66 -13.52 2.80 14.64
C ALA A 66 -13.06 3.70 13.48
N PHE A 67 -12.23 3.17 12.59
CA PHE A 67 -11.62 3.94 11.50
C PHE A 67 -12.57 4.19 10.33
N CYS A 68 -13.26 3.15 9.85
CA CYS A 68 -14.10 3.23 8.64
C CYS A 68 -15.49 2.59 8.81
N GLY A 69 -15.86 2.13 10.00
CA GLY A 69 -17.16 1.51 10.28
C GLY A 69 -17.31 0.07 9.79
N MET A 70 -16.20 -0.57 9.41
CA MET A 70 -16.21 -1.95 8.92
C MET A 70 -16.51 -2.94 10.07
N ASN A 71 -17.65 -3.60 10.00
CA ASN A 71 -18.09 -4.59 11.01
C ASN A 71 -17.79 -6.00 10.53
N ILE A 72 -16.76 -6.62 11.11
CA ILE A 72 -16.25 -7.94 10.72
C ILE A 72 -16.05 -8.84 11.92
N SER A 73 -16.15 -10.16 11.71
CA SER A 73 -15.77 -11.16 12.73
C SER A 73 -14.25 -11.35 12.77
N PRO A 74 -13.66 -11.55 13.96
CA PRO A 74 -12.25 -11.96 14.06
C PRO A 74 -11.91 -13.23 13.26
N ASP A 75 -12.88 -14.10 12.99
CA ASP A 75 -12.66 -15.32 12.20
C ASP A 75 -12.48 -15.06 10.70
N GLN A 76 -12.82 -13.86 10.22
CA GLN A 76 -12.57 -13.44 8.84
C GLN A 76 -11.15 -12.91 8.63
N VAL A 77 -10.42 -12.59 9.71
CA VAL A 77 -9.10 -11.97 9.65
C VAL A 77 -8.00 -13.03 9.60
N ILE A 78 -7.13 -12.94 8.58
CA ILE A 78 -5.95 -13.78 8.40
C ILE A 78 -4.70 -12.89 8.46
N ILE A 79 -3.79 -13.20 9.36
CA ILE A 79 -2.53 -12.45 9.55
C ILE A 79 -1.42 -13.12 8.77
N GLY A 80 -0.57 -12.31 8.10
CA GLY A 80 0.57 -12.80 7.34
C GLY A 80 1.80 -11.90 7.40
N ALA A 81 2.95 -12.46 7.07
CA ALA A 81 4.26 -11.78 7.10
C ALA A 81 4.48 -10.91 5.86
N GLY A 82 3.67 -9.87 5.70
CA GLY A 82 3.73 -8.93 4.57
C GLY A 82 2.73 -9.26 3.45
N SER A 83 2.48 -8.26 2.62
CA SER A 83 1.47 -8.37 1.54
C SER A 83 1.82 -9.45 0.53
N GLU A 84 3.09 -9.61 0.16
CA GLU A 84 3.53 -10.63 -0.80
C GLU A 84 3.21 -12.06 -0.30
N TYR A 85 3.31 -12.30 1.00
CA TYR A 85 2.91 -13.57 1.59
C TYR A 85 1.39 -13.78 1.47
N LEU A 86 0.60 -12.74 1.73
CA LEU A 86 -0.86 -12.81 1.59
C LEU A 86 -1.28 -13.00 0.13
N TYR A 87 -0.62 -12.36 -0.85
CA TYR A 87 -0.89 -12.61 -2.28
C TYR A 87 -0.69 -14.09 -2.63
N ASN A 88 0.39 -14.73 -2.11
CA ASN A 88 0.60 -16.17 -2.31
C ASN A 88 -0.54 -17.00 -1.69
N LEU A 89 -1.04 -16.64 -0.50
CA LEU A 89 -2.15 -17.34 0.12
C LEU A 89 -3.45 -17.18 -0.67
N VAL A 90 -3.73 -15.97 -1.19
CA VAL A 90 -4.92 -15.72 -2.02
C VAL A 90 -4.87 -16.52 -3.33
N ILE A 91 -3.70 -16.59 -3.96
CA ILE A 91 -3.52 -17.43 -5.17
C ILE A 91 -3.80 -18.92 -4.86
N GLN A 92 -3.32 -19.42 -3.72
CA GLN A 92 -3.58 -20.82 -3.31
C GLN A 92 -5.06 -21.02 -2.94
N LEU A 93 -5.71 -20.02 -2.37
CA LEU A 93 -7.12 -20.07 -1.99
C LEU A 93 -8.03 -20.08 -3.22
N LEU A 94 -7.86 -19.10 -4.13
CA LEU A 94 -8.73 -18.89 -5.29
C LEU A 94 -8.39 -19.78 -6.49
N GLY A 95 -7.14 -20.21 -6.62
CA GLY A 95 -6.66 -21.11 -7.67
C GLY A 95 -5.73 -20.44 -8.67
N ARG A 96 -4.76 -21.21 -9.15
CA ARG A 96 -3.78 -20.79 -10.15
C ARG A 96 -4.32 -20.84 -11.58
N ASP A 97 -5.36 -21.65 -11.79
CA ASP A 97 -5.98 -21.85 -13.11
C ASP A 97 -6.95 -20.71 -13.50
N GLN A 98 -7.17 -19.78 -12.56
CA GLN A 98 -7.99 -18.60 -12.80
C GLN A 98 -7.21 -17.54 -13.59
N ILE A 99 -7.91 -16.71 -14.36
CA ILE A 99 -7.32 -15.54 -15.02
C ILE A 99 -7.46 -14.34 -14.09
N TYR A 100 -6.34 -13.72 -13.77
CA TYR A 100 -6.28 -12.53 -12.93
C TYR A 100 -6.18 -11.27 -13.79
N ALA A 101 -6.65 -10.16 -13.26
CA ALA A 101 -6.49 -8.84 -13.85
C ALA A 101 -5.71 -7.94 -12.88
N LEU A 102 -4.73 -7.20 -13.39
CA LEU A 102 -3.91 -6.25 -12.64
C LEU A 102 -4.05 -4.86 -13.24
N GLU A 103 -3.99 -3.83 -12.42
CA GLU A 103 -3.97 -2.43 -12.85
C GLU A 103 -2.68 -2.11 -13.61
N ASN A 104 -2.81 -1.31 -14.69
CA ASN A 104 -1.69 -0.80 -15.49
C ASN A 104 -1.85 0.70 -15.74
N PRO A 105 -0.96 1.56 -15.17
CA PRO A 105 0.25 1.20 -14.43
C PRO A 105 -0.06 0.53 -13.10
N GLY A 106 0.93 -0.15 -12.50
CA GLY A 106 0.77 -0.82 -11.22
C GLY A 106 2.09 -1.16 -10.55
N HIS A 107 2.01 -1.67 -9.32
CA HIS A 107 3.20 -2.03 -8.55
C HIS A 107 3.80 -3.35 -9.07
N HIS A 108 5.03 -3.31 -9.60
CA HIS A 108 5.67 -4.47 -10.20
C HIS A 108 5.79 -5.70 -9.28
N SER A 109 5.93 -5.51 -7.96
CA SER A 109 6.02 -6.67 -7.05
C SER A 109 4.76 -7.54 -7.09
N ILE A 110 3.59 -6.95 -7.36
CA ILE A 110 2.33 -7.70 -7.49
C ILE A 110 2.41 -8.63 -8.70
N SER A 111 2.73 -8.08 -9.88
CA SER A 111 2.85 -8.90 -11.09
C SER A 111 3.97 -9.94 -11.01
N GLN A 112 5.08 -9.64 -10.32
CA GLN A 112 6.16 -10.60 -10.07
C GLN A 112 5.69 -11.77 -9.20
N VAL A 113 4.89 -11.54 -8.15
CA VAL A 113 4.32 -12.61 -7.34
C VAL A 113 3.39 -13.51 -8.18
N TYR A 114 2.54 -12.92 -9.02
CA TYR A 114 1.68 -13.68 -9.93
C TYR A 114 2.49 -14.49 -10.94
N HIS A 115 3.52 -13.88 -11.54
CA HIS A 115 4.42 -14.54 -12.50
C HIS A 115 5.14 -15.76 -11.89
N ILE A 116 5.74 -15.60 -10.71
CA ILE A 116 6.47 -16.68 -10.01
C ILE A 116 5.51 -17.83 -9.63
N ASN A 117 4.25 -17.52 -9.35
CA ASN A 117 3.22 -18.50 -9.05
C ASN A 117 2.63 -19.17 -10.31
N HIS A 118 3.11 -18.82 -11.51
CA HIS A 118 2.59 -19.31 -12.79
C HIS A 118 1.10 -19.06 -12.99
N VAL A 119 0.63 -17.90 -12.52
CA VAL A 119 -0.76 -17.46 -12.69
C VAL A 119 -0.89 -16.73 -14.02
N ASN A 120 -1.95 -17.01 -14.77
CA ASN A 120 -2.30 -16.21 -15.95
C ASN A 120 -2.90 -14.86 -15.52
N TYR A 121 -2.33 -13.76 -15.99
CA TYR A 121 -2.88 -12.44 -15.69
C TYR A 121 -2.82 -11.50 -16.90
N HIS A 122 -3.75 -10.55 -16.93
CA HIS A 122 -3.81 -9.47 -17.89
C HIS A 122 -3.65 -8.13 -17.23
N TYR A 123 -2.91 -7.24 -17.83
CA TYR A 123 -2.88 -5.84 -17.45
C TYR A 123 -4.09 -5.11 -18.02
N ILE A 124 -4.79 -4.37 -17.15
CA ILE A 124 -5.97 -3.58 -17.51
C ILE A 124 -5.63 -2.11 -17.32
N SER A 125 -5.84 -1.33 -18.38
CA SER A 125 -5.60 0.11 -18.35
C SER A 125 -6.49 0.83 -17.34
N LEU A 126 -5.99 1.95 -16.84
CA LEU A 126 -6.76 2.87 -16.01
C LEU A 126 -7.27 4.04 -16.84
N ASP A 127 -8.42 4.57 -16.44
CA ASP A 127 -8.88 5.89 -16.83
C ASP A 127 -8.82 6.87 -15.62
N GLN A 128 -9.42 8.04 -15.73
CA GLN A 128 -9.41 9.04 -14.66
C GLN A 128 -10.15 8.60 -13.36
N GLN A 129 -10.87 7.49 -13.40
CA GLN A 129 -11.65 6.95 -12.27
C GLN A 129 -11.10 5.63 -11.73
N GLY A 130 -9.98 5.14 -12.26
CA GLY A 130 -9.37 3.85 -11.90
C GLY A 130 -9.51 2.83 -13.03
N ILE A 131 -9.60 1.54 -12.69
CA ILE A 131 -9.60 0.46 -13.67
C ILE A 131 -10.74 0.60 -14.71
N ASP A 132 -10.42 0.42 -16.00
CA ASP A 132 -11.40 0.45 -17.09
C ASP A 132 -12.26 -0.83 -17.06
N ILE A 133 -13.52 -0.68 -16.69
CA ILE A 133 -14.49 -1.78 -16.59
C ILE A 133 -14.77 -2.43 -17.94
N LYS A 134 -14.70 -1.67 -19.05
CA LYS A 134 -14.92 -2.23 -20.39
C LYS A 134 -13.76 -3.14 -20.81
N ALA A 135 -12.53 -2.69 -20.54
CA ALA A 135 -11.33 -3.49 -20.77
C ALA A 135 -11.32 -4.73 -19.84
N LEU A 136 -11.69 -4.55 -18.56
CA LEU A 136 -11.80 -5.65 -17.60
C LEU A 136 -12.80 -6.71 -18.05
N ARG A 137 -13.99 -6.34 -18.54
CA ARG A 137 -14.98 -7.30 -19.07
C ARG A 137 -14.45 -8.07 -20.28
N LYS A 138 -13.67 -7.42 -21.15
CA LYS A 138 -13.08 -8.07 -22.34
C LYS A 138 -11.95 -9.04 -21.99
N SER A 139 -11.29 -8.86 -20.84
CA SER A 139 -10.13 -9.69 -20.45
C SER A 139 -10.49 -11.12 -20.04
N GLN A 140 -11.77 -11.41 -19.81
CA GLN A 140 -12.28 -12.69 -19.28
C GLN A 140 -11.70 -13.04 -17.90
N ALA A 141 -11.16 -12.08 -17.18
CA ALA A 141 -10.63 -12.29 -15.83
C ALA A 141 -11.75 -12.71 -14.86
N GLN A 142 -11.41 -13.63 -13.96
CA GLN A 142 -12.25 -14.07 -12.86
C GLN A 142 -11.90 -13.34 -11.55
N ILE A 143 -10.69 -12.81 -11.46
CA ILE A 143 -10.18 -12.15 -10.27
C ILE A 143 -9.51 -10.85 -10.70
N VAL A 144 -9.77 -9.75 -9.98
CA VAL A 144 -9.10 -8.47 -10.20
C VAL A 144 -8.41 -8.01 -8.92
N HIS A 145 -7.17 -7.56 -9.04
CA HIS A 145 -6.40 -6.99 -7.93
C HIS A 145 -6.24 -5.49 -8.15
N ILE A 146 -6.75 -4.70 -7.23
CA ILE A 146 -6.84 -3.24 -7.33
C ILE A 146 -6.51 -2.54 -6.02
N SER A 147 -6.16 -1.24 -6.11
CA SER A 147 -5.94 -0.35 -4.96
C SER A 147 -6.88 0.87 -5.04
N PRO A 148 -8.17 0.72 -4.70
CA PRO A 148 -9.20 1.72 -5.01
C PRO A 148 -9.21 2.93 -4.07
N ALA A 149 -8.62 2.81 -2.87
CA ALA A 149 -8.54 3.90 -1.91
C ALA A 149 -7.51 4.95 -2.31
N HIS A 150 -6.36 4.49 -2.84
CA HIS A 150 -5.26 5.31 -3.30
C HIS A 150 -4.37 4.48 -4.22
N HIS A 151 -4.59 4.62 -5.52
CA HIS A 151 -3.86 3.81 -6.50
C HIS A 151 -2.38 4.22 -6.60
N PHE A 152 -1.48 3.25 -6.48
CA PHE A 152 -0.07 3.48 -6.77
C PHE A 152 0.30 2.96 -8.17
N PRO A 153 0.96 3.78 -9.02
CA PRO A 153 1.59 5.07 -8.71
C PRO A 153 0.76 6.30 -9.06
N THR A 154 -0.45 6.17 -9.62
CA THR A 154 -1.19 7.31 -10.19
C THR A 154 -1.81 8.25 -9.16
N GLY A 155 -1.98 7.82 -7.91
CA GLY A 155 -2.67 8.59 -6.88
C GLY A 155 -4.20 8.59 -7.00
N ILE A 156 -4.77 8.02 -8.06
CA ILE A 156 -6.22 8.00 -8.30
C ILE A 156 -6.96 7.38 -7.11
N THR A 157 -7.98 8.08 -6.64
CA THR A 157 -8.97 7.55 -5.70
C THR A 157 -10.22 7.15 -6.47
N MET A 158 -10.56 5.86 -6.46
CA MET A 158 -11.71 5.32 -7.20
C MET A 158 -13.03 5.86 -6.62
N PRO A 159 -13.85 6.58 -7.42
CA PRO A 159 -15.12 7.12 -6.96
C PRO A 159 -16.15 6.02 -6.73
N ILE A 160 -17.17 6.33 -5.92
CA ILE A 160 -18.20 5.35 -5.53
C ILE A 160 -18.91 4.72 -6.73
N GLN A 161 -19.16 5.48 -7.79
CA GLN A 161 -19.81 4.97 -9.00
C GLN A 161 -18.98 3.84 -9.63
N ARG A 162 -17.67 4.01 -9.79
CA ARG A 162 -16.78 2.99 -10.32
C ARG A 162 -16.67 1.76 -9.42
N ARG A 163 -16.72 1.96 -8.09
CA ARG A 163 -16.77 0.86 -7.11
C ARG A 163 -18.00 0.00 -7.28
N LEU A 164 -19.18 0.63 -7.49
CA LEU A 164 -20.42 -0.09 -7.76
C LEU A 164 -20.42 -0.84 -9.10
N GLU A 165 -19.85 -0.24 -10.16
CA GLU A 165 -19.66 -0.91 -11.46
C GLU A 165 -18.75 -2.15 -11.34
N LEU A 166 -17.75 -2.06 -10.49
CA LEU A 166 -16.81 -3.18 -10.25
C LEU A 166 -17.47 -4.30 -9.44
N LEU A 167 -18.27 -3.97 -8.42
CA LEU A 167 -19.05 -4.96 -7.67
C LEU A 167 -20.06 -5.64 -8.59
N GLN A 168 -20.74 -4.90 -9.46
CA GLN A 168 -21.62 -5.48 -10.46
C GLN A 168 -20.88 -6.44 -11.41
N TRP A 169 -19.67 -6.06 -11.85
CA TRP A 169 -18.82 -6.95 -12.65
C TRP A 169 -18.49 -8.26 -11.92
N ALA A 170 -18.25 -8.21 -10.63
CA ALA A 170 -17.97 -9.40 -9.82
C ALA A 170 -19.22 -10.29 -9.70
N GLU A 171 -20.38 -9.70 -9.46
CA GLU A 171 -21.64 -10.40 -9.29
C GLU A 171 -22.10 -11.15 -10.57
N GLU A 172 -21.86 -10.59 -11.76
CA GLU A 172 -22.26 -11.16 -13.05
C GLU A 172 -21.83 -12.62 -13.29
N SER A 173 -20.73 -13.08 -12.65
CA SER A 173 -20.16 -14.42 -12.89
C SER A 173 -19.35 -14.97 -11.70
N TYR A 174 -19.73 -14.67 -10.48
CA TYR A 174 -19.05 -15.15 -9.27
C TYR A 174 -17.53 -14.87 -9.28
N ARG A 175 -17.16 -13.63 -9.64
CA ARG A 175 -15.78 -13.17 -9.71
C ARG A 175 -15.34 -12.60 -8.37
N TYR A 176 -14.04 -12.48 -8.16
CA TYR A 176 -13.48 -11.91 -6.95
C TYR A 176 -12.72 -10.61 -7.21
N ILE A 177 -12.74 -9.74 -6.21
CA ILE A 177 -11.97 -8.50 -6.16
C ILE A 177 -11.01 -8.60 -4.98
N ILE A 178 -9.71 -8.42 -5.23
CA ILE A 178 -8.71 -8.23 -4.19
C ILE A 178 -8.53 -6.73 -4.04
N GLU A 179 -8.99 -6.18 -2.92
CA GLU A 179 -8.87 -4.78 -2.57
C GLU A 179 -7.62 -4.59 -1.69
N ASP A 180 -6.55 -4.04 -2.26
CA ASP A 180 -5.31 -3.74 -1.55
C ASP A 180 -5.31 -2.30 -1.05
N ASP A 181 -5.52 -2.14 0.26
CA ASP A 181 -5.61 -0.86 0.96
C ASP A 181 -4.39 -0.67 1.85
N TYR A 182 -3.31 -0.12 1.28
CA TYR A 182 -2.00 -0.09 1.93
C TYR A 182 -1.68 1.19 2.72
N ASP A 183 -2.42 2.30 2.51
CA ASP A 183 -2.12 3.61 3.12
C ASP A 183 -3.33 4.53 3.38
N SER A 184 -4.54 4.01 3.40
CA SER A 184 -5.78 4.80 3.60
C SER A 184 -5.81 5.59 4.91
N GLU A 185 -5.06 5.14 5.92
CA GLU A 185 -4.89 5.86 7.18
C GLU A 185 -4.21 7.23 7.01
N PHE A 186 -3.46 7.43 5.90
CA PHE A 186 -2.76 8.68 5.60
C PHE A 186 -3.50 9.60 4.62
N ARG A 187 -4.81 9.42 4.49
CA ARG A 187 -5.64 10.37 3.74
C ARG A 187 -5.58 11.75 4.37
N MET A 188 -5.15 12.76 3.59
CA MET A 188 -4.86 14.11 4.09
C MET A 188 -6.10 15.01 4.17
N ARG A 189 -7.14 14.73 3.38
CA ARG A 189 -8.41 15.48 3.35
C ARG A 189 -9.61 14.56 3.27
N GLY A 190 -10.71 14.99 3.88
CA GLY A 190 -11.99 14.30 3.86
C GLY A 190 -12.09 13.16 4.89
N LYS A 191 -13.24 12.50 4.92
CA LYS A 191 -13.48 11.31 5.73
C LYS A 191 -12.84 10.09 5.06
N PRO A 192 -12.52 9.03 5.83
CA PRO A 192 -12.16 7.74 5.25
C PRO A 192 -13.23 7.30 4.24
N LEU A 193 -12.80 6.75 3.11
CA LEU A 193 -13.72 6.15 2.15
C LEU A 193 -14.11 4.76 2.64
N SER A 194 -15.38 4.42 2.47
CA SER A 194 -15.82 3.05 2.73
C SER A 194 -15.11 2.10 1.75
N PRO A 195 -14.37 1.09 2.23
CA PRO A 195 -13.78 0.08 1.36
C PRO A 195 -14.83 -0.64 0.52
N LEU A 196 -14.42 -1.21 -0.62
CA LEU A 196 -15.26 -2.09 -1.44
C LEU A 196 -15.82 -3.24 -0.62
N PHE A 197 -15.00 -3.84 0.21
CA PHE A 197 -15.40 -4.90 1.14
C PHE A 197 -16.60 -4.50 2.01
N GLN A 198 -16.66 -3.25 2.48
CA GLN A 198 -17.76 -2.79 3.34
C GLN A 198 -19.07 -2.57 2.58
N ILE A 199 -19.01 -2.18 1.32
CA ILE A 199 -20.19 -1.93 0.48
C ILE A 199 -20.63 -3.16 -0.31
N ASP A 200 -19.80 -4.19 -0.36
CA ASP A 200 -20.12 -5.49 -0.96
C ASP A 200 -21.14 -6.24 -0.11
N GLN A 201 -22.26 -6.62 -0.72
CA GLN A 201 -23.33 -7.40 -0.08
C GLN A 201 -23.34 -8.87 -0.49
N ASN A 202 -22.49 -9.25 -1.45
CA ASN A 202 -22.52 -10.55 -2.12
C ASN A 202 -21.24 -11.38 -1.93
N GLU A 203 -20.36 -10.96 -1.02
CA GLU A 203 -19.16 -11.70 -0.62
C GLU A 203 -18.13 -11.91 -1.74
N HIS A 204 -17.95 -10.91 -2.61
CA HIS A 204 -17.01 -10.95 -3.73
C HIS A 204 -15.64 -10.33 -3.41
N VAL A 205 -15.52 -9.56 -2.32
CA VAL A 205 -14.32 -8.77 -2.04
C VAL A 205 -13.46 -9.43 -0.96
N ILE A 206 -12.17 -9.56 -1.23
CA ILE A 206 -11.12 -9.86 -0.25
C ILE A 206 -10.40 -8.55 0.04
N TYR A 207 -10.45 -8.07 1.28
CA TYR A 207 -9.76 -6.85 1.69
C TYR A 207 -8.38 -7.17 2.23
N MET A 208 -7.37 -6.36 1.90
CA MET A 208 -6.00 -6.52 2.38
C MET A 208 -5.46 -5.19 2.89
N ASN A 209 -4.66 -5.24 3.96
CA ASN A 209 -3.96 -4.07 4.49
C ASN A 209 -2.64 -4.47 5.17
N THR A 210 -1.76 -3.51 5.44
CA THR A 210 -0.43 -3.72 5.99
C THR A 210 -0.05 -2.69 7.05
N PHE A 211 0.58 -3.13 8.14
CA PHE A 211 1.19 -2.25 9.13
C PHE A 211 2.56 -1.70 8.70
N SER A 212 3.09 -2.15 7.57
CA SER A 212 4.42 -1.72 7.07
C SER A 212 4.49 -0.23 6.76
N LYS A 213 3.37 0.39 6.36
CA LYS A 213 3.29 1.83 6.07
C LYS A 213 2.96 2.66 7.30
N THR A 214 2.15 2.12 8.17
CA THR A 214 1.65 2.82 9.35
C THR A 214 2.59 2.74 10.55
N LEU A 215 3.40 1.69 10.66
CA LEU A 215 4.41 1.53 11.72
C LEU A 215 5.84 1.63 11.17
N ALA A 216 6.31 0.58 10.54
CA ALA A 216 7.59 0.54 9.83
C ALA A 216 7.66 -0.68 8.90
N PRO A 217 8.42 -0.61 7.78
CA PRO A 217 8.59 -1.74 6.85
C PRO A 217 9.15 -3.01 7.49
N SER A 218 9.91 -2.88 8.57
CA SER A 218 10.52 -4.00 9.31
C SER A 218 9.52 -4.84 10.10
N PHE A 219 8.34 -4.33 10.41
CA PHE A 219 7.31 -5.09 11.15
C PHE A 219 6.78 -6.28 10.36
N ARG A 220 6.70 -6.15 9.04
CA ARG A 220 6.25 -7.23 8.16
C ARG A 220 4.95 -7.89 8.60
N ILE A 221 4.02 -7.15 9.21
CA ILE A 221 2.68 -7.63 9.57
C ILE A 221 1.67 -7.03 8.61
N SER A 222 0.95 -7.90 7.92
CA SER A 222 -0.17 -7.57 7.05
C SER A 222 -1.35 -8.48 7.39
N TYR A 223 -2.53 -8.12 6.96
CA TYR A 223 -3.71 -8.95 7.17
C TYR A 223 -4.62 -8.91 5.95
N MET A 224 -5.40 -9.96 5.77
CA MET A 224 -6.52 -9.99 4.84
C MET A 224 -7.80 -10.33 5.56
N ILE A 225 -8.91 -9.85 5.03
CA ILE A 225 -10.25 -10.13 5.52
C ILE A 225 -10.97 -10.90 4.42
N LEU A 226 -11.37 -12.11 4.75
CA LEU A 226 -12.08 -13.00 3.85
C LEU A 226 -13.59 -12.87 4.04
N PRO A 227 -14.38 -12.94 2.96
CA PRO A 227 -15.81 -13.17 3.07
C PRO A 227 -16.09 -14.51 3.80
N PRO A 228 -17.23 -14.64 4.51
CA PRO A 228 -17.53 -15.81 5.34
C PRO A 228 -17.38 -17.15 4.63
N HIS A 229 -17.85 -17.30 3.39
CA HIS A 229 -17.71 -18.56 2.66
C HIS A 229 -16.23 -18.91 2.34
N LEU A 230 -15.37 -17.92 2.09
CA LEU A 230 -13.95 -18.16 1.84
C LEU A 230 -13.19 -18.52 3.11
N VAL A 231 -13.67 -18.12 4.30
CA VAL A 231 -13.08 -18.54 5.58
C VAL A 231 -13.12 -20.07 5.72
N GLN A 232 -14.26 -20.70 5.40
CA GLN A 232 -14.41 -22.14 5.48
C GLN A 232 -13.47 -22.85 4.48
N ILE A 233 -13.38 -22.34 3.25
CA ILE A 233 -12.48 -22.87 2.21
C ILE A 233 -11.02 -22.71 2.64
N PHE A 234 -10.66 -21.56 3.23
CA PHE A 234 -9.33 -21.30 3.77
C PHE A 234 -8.96 -22.31 4.85
N GLN A 235 -9.83 -22.55 5.81
CA GLN A 235 -9.62 -23.53 6.87
C GLN A 235 -9.40 -24.94 6.32
N GLN A 236 -10.19 -25.36 5.33
CA GLN A 236 -10.08 -26.69 4.71
C GLN A 236 -8.81 -26.85 3.89
N LYS A 237 -8.47 -25.86 3.06
CA LYS A 237 -7.34 -25.93 2.11
C LYS A 237 -6.00 -25.56 2.77
N LEU A 238 -5.98 -24.55 3.63
CA LEU A 238 -4.77 -23.88 4.11
C LEU A 238 -4.64 -23.88 5.64
N GLY A 239 -5.60 -24.44 6.38
CA GLY A 239 -5.61 -24.48 7.85
C GLY A 239 -4.47 -25.30 8.47
N PHE A 240 -3.72 -26.08 7.69
CA PHE A 240 -2.53 -26.79 8.16
C PHE A 240 -1.30 -25.88 8.32
N TYR A 241 -1.29 -24.69 7.71
CA TYR A 241 -0.22 -23.72 7.89
C TYR A 241 -0.23 -23.16 9.32
N THR A 242 0.93 -22.82 9.82
CA THR A 242 1.06 -21.95 10.99
C THR A 242 1.18 -20.51 10.51
N CYS A 243 0.61 -19.57 11.24
CA CYS A 243 0.80 -18.16 10.92
C CYS A 243 2.31 -17.81 10.82
N SER A 244 2.67 -17.10 9.78
CA SER A 244 4.06 -16.73 9.48
C SER A 244 4.62 -15.60 10.35
N VAL A 245 3.75 -14.93 11.14
CA VAL A 245 4.14 -13.86 12.06
C VAL A 245 4.31 -14.41 13.46
N SER A 246 5.38 -14.00 14.14
CA SER A 246 5.67 -14.39 15.51
C SER A 246 4.54 -14.00 16.48
N SER A 247 4.14 -14.89 17.39
CA SER A 247 3.16 -14.58 18.45
C SER A 247 3.59 -13.40 19.31
N PHE A 248 4.90 -13.23 19.55
CA PHE A 248 5.43 -12.09 20.29
C PHE A 248 5.05 -10.75 19.63
N GLU A 249 5.29 -10.62 18.33
CA GLU A 249 4.97 -9.39 17.59
C GLU A 249 3.47 -9.17 17.50
N GLN A 250 2.70 -10.23 17.27
CA GLN A 250 1.25 -10.14 17.18
C GLN A 250 0.62 -9.64 18.48
N ILE A 251 1.02 -10.19 19.63
CA ILE A 251 0.46 -9.83 20.93
C ILE A 251 0.86 -8.41 21.32
N ILE A 252 2.13 -8.01 21.10
CA ILE A 252 2.58 -6.63 21.36
C ILE A 252 1.79 -5.64 20.50
N LEU A 253 1.58 -5.95 19.22
CA LEU A 253 0.81 -5.10 18.33
C LEU A 253 -0.68 -5.03 18.76
N ALA A 254 -1.27 -6.15 19.19
CA ALA A 254 -2.63 -6.17 19.70
C ALA A 254 -2.79 -5.22 20.89
N GLU A 255 -1.90 -5.28 21.87
CA GLU A 255 -1.87 -4.39 23.02
C GLU A 255 -1.67 -2.93 22.60
N PHE A 256 -0.80 -2.68 21.62
CA PHE A 256 -0.55 -1.33 21.10
C PHE A 256 -1.81 -0.71 20.46
N ILE A 257 -2.61 -1.52 19.74
CA ILE A 257 -3.87 -1.09 19.15
C ILE A 257 -4.93 -0.90 20.26
N GLN A 258 -5.13 -1.88 21.12
CA GLN A 258 -6.18 -1.87 22.16
C GLN A 258 -6.01 -0.72 23.16
N ASN A 259 -4.77 -0.33 23.45
CA ASN A 259 -4.48 0.81 24.32
C ASN A 259 -4.48 2.17 23.58
N HIS A 260 -5.04 2.23 22.37
CA HIS A 260 -5.13 3.45 21.54
C HIS A 260 -3.80 4.11 21.21
N HIS A 261 -2.68 3.40 21.33
CA HIS A 261 -1.36 3.93 20.96
C HIS A 261 -1.19 3.99 19.45
N PHE A 262 -1.79 3.04 18.74
CA PHE A 262 -1.78 3.00 17.27
C PHE A 262 -2.51 4.21 16.68
N GLU A 263 -3.72 4.52 17.12
CA GLU A 263 -4.48 5.69 16.66
C GLU A 263 -3.73 7.00 16.91
N LYS A 264 -3.17 7.15 18.12
CA LYS A 264 -2.35 8.33 18.47
C LYS A 264 -1.13 8.45 17.55
N HIS A 265 -0.50 7.32 17.22
CA HIS A 265 0.63 7.27 16.30
C HIS A 265 0.20 7.69 14.89
N ILE A 266 -0.86 7.10 14.32
CA ILE A 266 -1.40 7.44 13.00
C ILE A 266 -1.72 8.94 12.92
N ASN A 267 -2.43 9.50 13.90
CA ASN A 267 -2.79 10.91 13.91
C ASN A 267 -1.56 11.83 13.91
N ARG A 268 -0.52 11.47 14.68
CA ARG A 268 0.75 12.20 14.70
C ARG A 268 1.46 12.11 13.35
N MET A 269 1.55 10.91 12.75
CA MET A 269 2.19 10.70 11.46
C MET A 269 1.45 11.41 10.34
N ARG A 270 0.11 11.39 10.34
CA ARG A 270 -0.71 12.12 9.36
C ARG A 270 -0.42 13.62 9.41
N ASN A 271 -0.37 14.21 10.60
CA ASN A 271 -0.03 15.64 10.75
C ASN A 271 1.41 15.95 10.30
N TYR A 272 2.35 15.07 10.61
CA TYR A 272 3.73 15.18 10.17
C TYR A 272 3.84 15.13 8.64
N TYR A 273 3.29 14.11 8.00
CA TYR A 273 3.31 14.00 6.55
C TYR A 273 2.56 15.13 5.84
N LYS A 274 1.47 15.60 6.46
CA LYS A 274 0.79 16.81 5.97
C LYS A 274 1.70 18.03 5.99
N SER A 275 2.47 18.25 7.06
CA SER A 275 3.40 19.38 7.13
C SER A 275 4.53 19.27 6.11
N ILE A 276 5.08 18.06 5.87
CA ILE A 276 6.08 17.82 4.84
C ILE A 276 5.52 18.14 3.44
N ARG A 277 4.34 17.61 3.13
CA ARG A 277 3.68 17.86 1.85
C ARG A 277 3.41 19.36 1.63
N ASP A 278 2.79 20.01 2.60
CA ASP A 278 2.38 21.41 2.50
C ASP A 278 3.61 22.33 2.30
N GLU A 279 4.70 22.07 3.02
CA GLU A 279 5.97 22.77 2.84
C GLU A 279 6.59 22.50 1.46
N PHE A 280 6.57 21.24 0.99
CA PHE A 280 7.10 20.90 -0.32
C PHE A 280 6.34 21.62 -1.44
N LEU A 281 5.01 21.58 -1.39
CA LEU A 281 4.15 22.28 -2.35
C LEU A 281 4.35 23.80 -2.31
N LEU A 282 4.50 24.38 -1.11
CA LEU A 282 4.78 25.79 -0.93
C LEU A 282 6.09 26.19 -1.62
N GLN A 283 7.17 25.49 -1.33
CA GLN A 283 8.48 25.80 -1.91
C GLN A 283 8.52 25.56 -3.43
N LEU A 284 7.85 24.50 -3.95
CA LEU A 284 7.68 24.33 -5.38
C LEU A 284 6.93 25.52 -6.01
N SER A 285 5.85 25.99 -5.36
CA SER A 285 5.06 27.13 -5.86
C SER A 285 5.85 28.45 -5.94
N GLN A 286 6.84 28.61 -5.07
CA GLN A 286 7.74 29.78 -5.02
C GLN A 286 8.97 29.63 -5.93
N SER A 287 9.23 28.43 -6.45
CA SER A 287 10.38 28.14 -7.30
C SER A 287 10.14 28.59 -8.75
N PRO A 288 11.21 28.89 -9.50
CA PRO A 288 11.09 29.19 -10.94
C PRO A 288 10.54 28.02 -11.76
N LEU A 289 10.66 26.78 -11.24
CA LEU A 289 10.17 25.57 -11.89
C LEU A 289 8.64 25.53 -11.96
N TYR A 290 7.91 26.20 -11.05
CA TYR A 290 6.45 26.12 -10.95
C TYR A 290 5.69 26.43 -12.24
N LYS A 291 6.24 27.31 -13.06
CA LYS A 291 5.63 27.70 -14.36
C LYS A 291 5.73 26.61 -15.44
N GLN A 292 6.56 25.60 -15.22
CA GLN A 292 6.87 24.53 -16.20
C GLN A 292 6.34 23.17 -15.77
N ILE A 293 5.71 23.09 -14.60
CA ILE A 293 5.19 21.85 -14.03
C ILE A 293 3.70 21.94 -13.72
N THR A 294 3.07 20.78 -13.66
CA THR A 294 1.73 20.60 -13.13
C THR A 294 1.78 19.52 -12.04
N ILE A 295 1.17 19.79 -10.90
CA ILE A 295 1.11 18.85 -9.77
C ILE A 295 -0.30 18.30 -9.69
N THR A 296 -0.42 16.97 -9.55
CA THR A 296 -1.70 16.28 -9.39
C THR A 296 -1.63 15.27 -8.24
N GLU A 297 -2.82 14.88 -7.72
CA GLU A 297 -3.00 13.85 -6.69
C GLU A 297 -2.29 14.16 -5.35
N GLU A 298 -2.12 15.44 -5.02
CA GLU A 298 -1.45 15.87 -3.79
C GLU A 298 -2.27 15.68 -2.51
N ASN A 299 -3.55 15.28 -2.63
CA ASN A 299 -4.47 15.26 -1.48
C ASN A 299 -4.64 13.90 -0.81
N SER A 300 -4.08 12.84 -1.34
CA SER A 300 -4.18 11.49 -0.77
C SER A 300 -2.84 10.76 -0.77
N GLY A 301 -2.65 9.92 0.26
CA GLY A 301 -1.46 9.11 0.42
C GLY A 301 -0.16 9.87 0.68
N LEU A 302 0.96 9.24 0.36
CA LEU A 302 2.30 9.70 0.71
C LEU A 302 3.14 10.11 -0.53
N HIS A 303 2.50 10.28 -1.67
CA HIS A 303 3.14 10.74 -2.91
C HIS A 303 2.20 11.66 -3.70
N PHE A 304 2.77 12.39 -4.64
CA PHE A 304 2.05 13.15 -5.66
C PHE A 304 2.77 13.03 -7.01
N LEU A 305 2.09 13.41 -8.08
CA LEU A 305 2.66 13.40 -9.42
C LEU A 305 3.09 14.81 -9.83
N LEU A 306 4.32 14.90 -10.36
CA LEU A 306 4.88 16.11 -10.94
C LEU A 306 5.05 15.91 -12.44
N HIS A 307 4.20 16.56 -13.23
CA HIS A 307 4.25 16.56 -14.71
C HIS A 307 5.10 17.71 -15.20
N PHE A 308 5.89 17.48 -16.24
CA PHE A 308 6.73 18.50 -16.89
C PHE A 308 6.67 18.40 -18.41
N SER A 309 7.00 19.49 -19.09
CA SER A 309 6.93 19.59 -20.57
C SER A 309 8.33 19.77 -21.15
N LEU A 310 9.17 18.74 -21.07
CA LEU A 310 10.49 18.71 -21.69
C LEU A 310 10.50 17.67 -22.82
N SER A 311 11.35 17.90 -23.83
CA SER A 311 11.49 16.98 -24.97
C SER A 311 12.44 15.81 -24.71
N TYR A 312 13.00 15.70 -23.49
CA TYR A 312 13.91 14.63 -23.13
C TYR A 312 13.14 13.36 -22.74
N SER A 313 13.72 12.19 -23.06
CA SER A 313 13.15 10.91 -22.64
C SER A 313 13.20 10.73 -21.11
N ASP A 314 12.30 9.91 -20.57
CA ASP A 314 12.28 9.58 -19.16
C ASP A 314 13.62 8.94 -18.70
N ASP A 315 14.26 8.12 -19.56
CA ASP A 315 15.57 7.51 -19.25
C ASP A 315 16.69 8.57 -19.15
N PHE A 316 16.66 9.61 -20.01
CA PHE A 316 17.61 10.70 -19.92
C PHE A 316 17.45 11.46 -18.59
N ILE A 317 16.21 11.77 -18.21
CA ILE A 317 15.91 12.45 -16.95
C ILE A 317 16.33 11.60 -15.74
N LEU A 318 16.08 10.29 -15.76
CA LEU A 318 16.52 9.38 -14.69
C LEU A 318 18.04 9.34 -14.54
N LYS A 319 18.78 9.28 -15.66
CA LYS A 319 20.24 9.30 -15.61
C LYS A 319 20.76 10.61 -15.04
N ARG A 320 20.23 11.74 -15.49
CA ARG A 320 20.58 13.07 -14.98
C ARG A 320 20.25 13.22 -13.50
N ALA A 321 19.08 12.71 -13.05
CA ALA A 321 18.72 12.66 -11.63
C ALA A 321 19.75 11.89 -10.81
N GLN A 322 20.20 10.73 -11.31
CA GLN A 322 21.24 9.94 -10.66
C GLN A 322 22.58 10.71 -10.55
N ASP A 323 22.99 11.43 -11.60
CA ASP A 323 24.19 12.26 -11.60
C ASP A 323 24.10 13.41 -10.58
N LEU A 324 22.92 13.97 -10.37
CA LEU A 324 22.63 14.99 -9.35
C LEU A 324 22.48 14.39 -7.93
N GLY A 325 22.44 13.07 -7.80
CA GLY A 325 22.25 12.37 -6.53
C GLY A 325 20.79 12.32 -6.06
N ILE A 326 19.85 12.34 -6.99
CA ILE A 326 18.41 12.19 -6.71
C ILE A 326 17.98 10.74 -6.96
N ASN A 327 17.40 10.08 -5.95
CA ASN A 327 16.71 8.81 -6.14
C ASN A 327 15.23 9.10 -6.43
N MET A 328 14.76 8.81 -7.64
CA MET A 328 13.37 9.06 -8.05
C MET A 328 12.86 7.99 -9.01
N SER A 329 11.57 8.01 -9.29
CA SER A 329 10.93 7.16 -10.31
C SER A 329 10.11 8.00 -11.28
N MET A 330 10.15 7.60 -12.55
CA MET A 330 9.21 8.08 -13.56
C MET A 330 7.96 7.21 -13.57
N LEU A 331 6.82 7.81 -13.87
CA LEU A 331 5.55 7.09 -13.96
C LEU A 331 5.59 5.98 -15.03
N SER A 332 6.32 6.19 -16.12
CA SER A 332 6.53 5.19 -17.18
C SER A 332 7.10 3.87 -16.70
N GLN A 333 7.90 3.88 -15.63
CA GLN A 333 8.51 2.67 -15.08
C GLN A 333 7.50 1.69 -14.48
N PHE A 334 6.25 2.11 -14.27
CA PHE A 334 5.19 1.30 -13.68
C PHE A 334 4.22 0.71 -14.71
N TYR A 335 4.42 1.04 -15.99
CA TYR A 335 3.64 0.46 -17.09
C TYR A 335 4.30 -0.82 -17.60
N ASP A 336 3.50 -1.68 -18.20
CA ASP A 336 3.95 -2.92 -18.86
C ASP A 336 4.65 -2.64 -20.21
N GLN A 337 4.29 -1.53 -20.87
CA GLN A 337 4.89 -1.10 -22.14
C GLN A 337 5.71 0.18 -21.95
N PRO A 338 6.90 0.26 -22.54
CA PRO A 338 7.75 1.43 -22.42
C PRO A 338 7.17 2.63 -23.22
N PHE A 339 7.19 3.79 -22.60
CA PHE A 339 6.89 5.10 -23.22
C PHE A 339 7.47 6.22 -22.34
N ASP A 340 7.50 7.45 -22.82
CA ASP A 340 7.91 8.60 -22.04
C ASP A 340 6.70 9.25 -21.38
N SER A 341 6.63 9.18 -20.05
CA SER A 341 5.49 9.72 -19.27
C SER A 341 5.62 11.21 -18.97
N HIS A 342 6.85 11.74 -18.99
CA HIS A 342 7.21 13.09 -18.56
C HIS A 342 6.60 13.43 -17.17
N THR A 343 6.58 12.42 -16.30
CA THR A 343 5.93 12.50 -14.98
C THR A 343 6.78 11.82 -13.94
N ILE A 344 7.14 12.57 -12.90
CA ILE A 344 7.87 12.07 -11.74
C ILE A 344 6.86 11.67 -10.65
N VAL A 345 7.05 10.49 -10.07
CA VAL A 345 6.34 10.05 -8.86
C VAL A 345 7.12 10.54 -7.65
N ILE A 346 6.66 11.60 -6.99
CA ILE A 346 7.31 12.20 -5.83
C ILE A 346 6.78 11.55 -4.56
N ASN A 347 7.54 10.64 -3.98
CA ASN A 347 7.25 10.12 -2.64
C ASN A 347 7.97 11.00 -1.60
N TYR A 348 7.21 11.56 -0.67
CA TYR A 348 7.74 12.49 0.34
C TYR A 348 7.81 11.88 1.75
N SER A 349 7.41 10.62 1.92
CA SER A 349 7.33 9.98 3.25
C SER A 349 8.69 9.79 3.94
N GLY A 350 9.77 9.72 3.15
CA GLY A 350 11.14 9.58 3.65
C GLY A 350 11.85 10.89 3.95
N LEU A 351 11.25 12.04 3.60
CA LEU A 351 11.85 13.36 3.77
C LEU A 351 11.61 13.92 5.17
N SER A 352 12.55 14.77 5.60
CA SER A 352 12.34 15.71 6.69
C SER A 352 12.01 17.11 6.14
N ILE A 353 11.56 18.04 6.98
CA ILE A 353 11.31 19.43 6.57
C ILE A 353 12.61 20.10 6.10
N GLU A 354 13.74 19.76 6.72
CA GLU A 354 15.05 20.26 6.37
C GLU A 354 15.56 19.81 5.00
N ASP A 355 15.05 18.69 4.48
CA ASP A 355 15.42 18.15 3.16
C ASP A 355 14.72 18.88 2.01
N ILE A 356 13.59 19.54 2.26
CA ILE A 356 12.72 20.08 1.20
C ILE A 356 13.42 21.18 0.38
N PRO A 357 14.15 22.16 0.96
CA PRO A 357 14.85 23.16 0.17
C PRO A 357 15.83 22.54 -0.83
N LEU A 358 16.59 21.53 -0.39
CA LEU A 358 17.51 20.82 -1.24
C LEU A 358 16.78 20.01 -2.33
N ALA A 359 15.67 19.35 -2.00
CA ALA A 359 14.86 18.60 -2.96
C ALA A 359 14.35 19.52 -4.07
N VAL A 360 13.78 20.68 -3.73
CA VAL A 360 13.27 21.66 -4.71
C VAL A 360 14.41 22.24 -5.56
N GLN A 361 15.55 22.58 -4.94
CA GLN A 361 16.72 23.06 -5.66
C GLN A 361 17.19 22.04 -6.72
N LEU A 362 17.32 20.77 -6.32
CA LEU A 362 17.76 19.71 -7.21
C LEU A 362 16.74 19.43 -8.34
N LEU A 363 15.45 19.51 -8.07
CA LEU A 363 14.41 19.42 -9.10
C LEU A 363 14.48 20.58 -10.09
N CYS A 364 14.79 21.80 -9.64
CA CYS A 364 15.04 22.93 -10.53
C CYS A 364 16.27 22.68 -11.43
N GLN A 365 17.36 22.20 -10.89
CA GLN A 365 18.57 21.83 -11.67
C GLN A 365 18.28 20.72 -12.67
N LEU A 366 17.46 19.73 -12.28
CA LEU A 366 17.11 18.60 -13.13
C LEU A 366 16.29 19.02 -14.34
N LEU A 367 15.29 19.89 -14.15
CA LEU A 367 14.25 20.17 -15.14
C LEU A 367 14.40 21.53 -15.87
N MET A 368 15.30 22.42 -15.43
CA MET A 368 15.47 23.77 -16.03
C MET A 368 16.83 23.96 -16.71
N GLU A 369 17.85 23.20 -16.34
CA GLU A 369 19.19 23.21 -16.94
C GLU A 369 19.37 22.05 -17.91
#